data_e21c0f546435cb7f6a396d5a4e414dc1
#
_entry.id   e21c0f546435cb7f6a396d5a4e414dc1
#
_cell.length_a   1.000
_cell.length_b   1.000
_cell.length_c   1.000
_cell.angle_alpha   90.00
_cell.angle_beta   90.00
_cell.angle_gamma   90.00
#
_symmetry.space_group_name_H-M   'P 1'
#
loop_
_entity.id
_entity.type
_entity.pdbx_description
1 polymer ?
#
loop_
_entity_poly.entity_id
_entity_poly.type
_entity_poly.pdbx_seq_one_letter_code
_entity_poly.pdbx_strand_id
1 'polypeptide(L)'
;MFVKSSNISFASDFSNMKVSQSSVLSPQLAQQAAEVGRLLARLRQARHIKQADAAVRAGLSRNTAYRIEKGDPGLAFGQMLRYLDAISPGATLASLLSESDPALKALQSREATRRVRDLSASELQSLDF
;
A
#
# COMPACT_ATOMS: atom_id res chain seq x y z
N MET A 1 -28.53 -37.39 7.21
CA MET A 1 -28.19 -37.20 5.80
C MET A 1 -28.65 -35.85 5.23
N PHE A 2 -29.87 -35.48 5.49
CA PHE A 2 -30.38 -34.17 5.05
C PHE A 2 -29.58 -32.99 5.63
N VAL A 3 -29.20 -33.08 6.89
CA VAL A 3 -28.46 -32.04 7.58
C VAL A 3 -27.09 -31.84 6.92
N LYS A 4 -26.44 -32.92 6.52
CA LYS A 4 -25.14 -32.87 5.87
C LYS A 4 -25.24 -32.23 4.49
N SER A 5 -26.24 -32.59 3.71
CA SER A 5 -26.49 -32.03 2.39
C SER A 5 -26.84 -30.54 2.50
N SER A 6 -27.67 -30.20 3.47
CA SER A 6 -28.05 -28.80 3.72
C SER A 6 -26.87 -27.92 4.12
N ASN A 7 -25.99 -28.48 4.98
CA ASN A 7 -24.79 -27.74 5.40
C ASN A 7 -23.81 -27.49 4.25
N ILE A 8 -23.65 -28.47 3.36
CA ILE A 8 -22.78 -28.31 2.19
C ILE A 8 -23.34 -27.24 1.26
N SER A 9 -24.64 -27.25 1.02
CA SER A 9 -25.31 -26.25 0.19
C SER A 9 -25.19 -24.85 0.77
N PHE A 10 -25.38 -24.71 2.07
CA PHE A 10 -25.25 -23.45 2.77
C PHE A 10 -23.82 -22.90 2.70
N ALA A 11 -22.82 -23.75 2.95
CA ALA A 11 -21.43 -23.36 2.88
C ALA A 11 -21.03 -22.92 1.47
N SER A 12 -21.53 -23.61 0.44
CA SER A 12 -21.29 -23.23 -0.95
C SER A 12 -21.90 -21.85 -1.29
N ASP A 13 -23.12 -21.62 -0.87
CA ASP A 13 -23.80 -20.32 -1.07
C ASP A 13 -23.05 -19.22 -0.34
N PHE A 14 -22.61 -19.48 0.88
CA PHE A 14 -21.88 -18.51 1.68
C PHE A 14 -20.51 -18.17 1.04
N SER A 15 -19.81 -19.16 0.50
CA SER A 15 -18.52 -18.92 -0.16
C SER A 15 -18.66 -18.16 -1.48
N ASN A 16 -19.81 -18.27 -2.16
CA ASN A 16 -20.09 -17.51 -3.37
C ASN A 16 -20.52 -16.08 -3.09
N MET A 17 -21.01 -15.82 -1.90
CA MET A 17 -21.35 -14.48 -1.44
C MET A 17 -20.13 -13.80 -0.86
N LYS A 18 -19.17 -13.47 -1.70
CA LYS A 18 -17.98 -12.76 -1.25
C LYS A 18 -18.35 -11.41 -0.69
N VAL A 19 -18.13 -11.25 0.60
CA VAL A 19 -18.27 -9.96 1.25
C VAL A 19 -17.08 -9.10 0.89
N SER A 20 -17.32 -7.94 0.32
CA SER A 20 -16.27 -6.98 0.03
C SER A 20 -15.68 -6.46 1.34
N GLN A 21 -14.39 -6.62 1.54
CA GLN A 21 -13.73 -6.11 2.73
C GLN A 21 -13.88 -4.60 2.86
N SER A 22 -13.84 -3.90 1.74
CA SER A 22 -13.99 -2.44 1.75
C SER A 22 -15.38 -1.99 2.23
N SER A 23 -16.41 -2.82 2.05
CA SER A 23 -17.77 -2.47 2.50
C SER A 23 -18.02 -2.81 3.97
N VAL A 24 -17.23 -3.69 4.58
CA VAL A 24 -17.41 -4.09 5.99
C VAL A 24 -16.42 -3.45 6.94
N LEU A 25 -15.35 -2.85 6.44
CA LEU A 25 -14.39 -2.15 7.30
C LEU A 25 -14.95 -0.82 7.77
N SER A 26 -14.71 -0.52 9.05
CA SER A 26 -14.97 0.83 9.56
C SER A 26 -14.09 1.85 8.84
N PRO A 27 -14.46 3.14 8.83
CA PRO A 27 -13.61 4.18 8.24
C PRO A 27 -12.19 4.18 8.82
N GLN A 28 -12.03 3.91 10.11
CA GLN A 28 -10.73 3.86 10.76
C GLN A 28 -9.87 2.70 10.23
N LEU A 29 -10.46 1.52 10.05
CA LEU A 29 -9.76 0.36 9.52
C LEU A 29 -9.42 0.53 8.04
N ALA A 30 -10.33 1.10 7.27
CA ALA A 30 -10.10 1.42 5.87
C ALA A 30 -8.93 2.42 5.71
N GLN A 31 -8.83 3.38 6.61
CA GLN A 31 -7.74 4.35 6.63
C GLN A 31 -6.40 3.69 6.94
N GLN A 32 -6.37 2.72 7.85
CA GLN A 32 -5.16 1.95 8.12
C GLN A 32 -4.71 1.16 6.90
N ALA A 33 -5.64 0.52 6.19
CA ALA A 33 -5.32 -0.20 4.96
C ALA A 33 -4.75 0.75 3.90
N ALA A 34 -5.36 1.92 3.73
CA ALA A 34 -4.89 2.94 2.80
C ALA A 34 -3.48 3.42 3.16
N GLU A 35 -3.18 3.55 4.45
CA GLU A 35 -1.88 3.97 4.93
C GLU A 35 -0.78 2.95 4.58
N VAL A 36 -1.06 1.66 4.74
CA VAL A 36 -0.12 0.60 4.35
C VAL A 36 0.18 0.69 2.84
N GLY A 37 -0.86 0.88 2.03
CA GLY A 37 -0.68 1.05 0.58
C GLY A 37 0.15 2.28 0.24
N ARG A 38 -0.09 3.38 0.93
CA ARG A 38 0.68 4.62 0.77
C ARG A 38 2.16 4.41 1.10
N LEU A 39 2.46 3.70 2.18
CA LEU A 39 3.84 3.40 2.58
C LEU A 39 4.56 2.56 1.52
N LEU A 40 3.87 1.58 0.94
CA LEU A 40 4.44 0.76 -0.14
C LEU A 40 4.73 1.60 -1.38
N ALA A 41 3.81 2.49 -1.76
CA ALA A 41 4.00 3.38 -2.90
C ALA A 41 5.19 4.31 -2.67
N ARG A 42 5.31 4.88 -1.48
CA ARG A 42 6.43 5.76 -1.15
C ARG A 42 7.76 5.03 -1.14
N LEU A 43 7.81 3.82 -0.59
CA LEU A 43 9.03 3.02 -0.61
C LEU A 43 9.45 2.71 -2.05
N ARG A 44 8.50 2.32 -2.89
CA ARG A 44 8.76 2.08 -4.32
C ARG A 44 9.34 3.32 -4.99
N GLN A 45 8.71 4.46 -4.80
CA GLN A 45 9.16 5.74 -5.38
C GLN A 45 10.54 6.12 -4.87
N ALA A 46 10.79 5.92 -3.57
CA ALA A 46 12.09 6.20 -2.96
C ALA A 46 13.20 5.37 -3.59
N ARG A 47 12.88 4.17 -4.03
CA ARG A 47 13.83 3.27 -4.69
C ARG A 47 13.84 3.42 -6.22
N HIS A 48 13.12 4.39 -6.75
CA HIS A 48 13.07 4.71 -8.19
C HIS A 48 12.62 3.53 -9.05
N ILE A 49 11.65 2.75 -8.55
CA ILE A 49 11.09 1.61 -9.25
C ILE A 49 9.72 1.99 -9.79
N LYS A 50 9.47 1.73 -11.07
CA LYS A 50 8.15 1.94 -11.65
C LYS A 50 7.18 0.88 -11.13
N GLN A 51 5.91 1.25 -10.98
CA GLN A 51 4.88 0.34 -10.50
C GLN A 51 4.78 -0.92 -11.35
N ALA A 52 4.86 -0.77 -12.68
CA ALA A 52 4.83 -1.91 -13.59
C ALA A 52 6.00 -2.88 -13.36
N ASP A 53 7.20 -2.34 -13.11
CA ASP A 53 8.40 -3.15 -12.86
C ASP A 53 8.30 -3.88 -11.53
N ALA A 54 7.78 -3.23 -10.51
CA ALA A 54 7.55 -3.85 -9.21
C ALA A 54 6.54 -5.00 -9.33
N ALA A 55 5.48 -4.79 -10.10
CA ALA A 55 4.49 -5.84 -10.36
C ALA A 55 5.13 -7.07 -11.01
N VAL A 56 5.92 -6.87 -12.05
CA VAL A 56 6.63 -7.96 -12.74
C VAL A 56 7.54 -8.71 -11.75
N ARG A 57 8.33 -8.01 -10.98
CA ARG A 57 9.23 -8.62 -9.99
C ARG A 57 8.49 -9.41 -8.93
N ALA A 58 7.32 -8.93 -8.54
CA ALA A 58 6.49 -9.61 -7.55
C ALA A 58 5.67 -10.77 -8.14
N GLY A 59 5.65 -10.92 -9.46
CA GLY A 59 4.79 -11.90 -10.11
C GLY A 59 3.31 -11.56 -10.01
N LEU A 60 2.98 -10.27 -10.02
CA LEU A 60 1.63 -9.74 -9.89
C LEU A 60 1.22 -8.98 -11.15
N SER A 61 -0.08 -8.87 -11.39
CA SER A 61 -0.59 -8.02 -12.46
C SER A 61 -0.43 -6.55 -12.10
N ARG A 62 -0.43 -5.68 -13.11
CA ARG A 62 -0.40 -4.22 -12.90
C ARG A 62 -1.60 -3.76 -12.07
N ASN A 63 -2.77 -4.34 -12.32
CA ASN A 63 -3.96 -4.00 -11.57
C ASN A 63 -3.82 -4.37 -10.09
N THR A 64 -3.25 -5.53 -9.80
CA THR A 64 -3.01 -5.96 -8.41
C THR A 64 -2.02 -5.00 -7.73
N ALA A 65 -0.94 -4.63 -8.40
CA ALA A 65 0.03 -3.66 -7.85
C ALA A 65 -0.63 -2.31 -7.57
N TYR A 66 -1.46 -1.83 -8.50
CA TYR A 66 -2.22 -0.59 -8.31
C TYR A 66 -3.12 -0.68 -7.08
N ARG A 67 -3.86 -1.78 -6.95
CA ARG A 67 -4.76 -1.99 -5.81
C ARG A 67 -4.01 -2.08 -4.49
N ILE A 68 -2.83 -2.71 -4.47
CA ILE A 68 -1.97 -2.78 -3.28
C ILE A 68 -1.62 -1.35 -2.82
N GLU A 69 -1.18 -0.51 -3.73
CA GLU A 69 -0.76 0.86 -3.38
C GLU A 69 -1.94 1.75 -3.01
N LYS A 70 -3.14 1.43 -3.46
CA LYS A 70 -4.36 2.11 -3.03
C LYS A 70 -4.85 1.62 -1.66
N GLY A 71 -4.24 0.57 -1.12
CA GLY A 71 -4.63 0.02 0.17
C GLY A 71 -5.93 -0.77 0.11
N ASP A 72 -6.19 -1.44 -1.01
CA ASP A 72 -7.38 -2.28 -1.14
C ASP A 72 -7.33 -3.43 -0.14
N PRO A 73 -8.24 -3.48 0.84
CA PRO A 73 -8.21 -4.52 1.87
C PRO A 73 -8.68 -5.89 1.37
N GLY A 74 -9.20 -5.97 0.15
CA GLY A 74 -9.68 -7.22 -0.43
C GLY A 74 -8.60 -8.09 -1.06
N LEU A 75 -7.34 -7.69 -0.98
CA LEU A 75 -6.22 -8.44 -1.54
C LEU A 75 -5.69 -9.47 -0.55
N ALA A 76 -5.06 -10.52 -1.08
CA ALA A 76 -4.40 -11.50 -0.25
C ALA A 76 -3.16 -10.89 0.41
N PHE A 77 -2.98 -11.16 1.69
CA PHE A 77 -1.84 -10.65 2.46
C PHE A 77 -0.49 -11.06 1.84
N GLY A 78 -0.42 -12.29 1.32
CA GLY A 78 0.79 -12.78 0.65
C GLY A 78 1.17 -11.97 -0.58
N GLN A 79 0.20 -11.45 -1.32
CA GLN A 79 0.48 -10.58 -2.47
C GLN A 79 1.14 -9.28 -2.03
N MET A 80 0.69 -8.70 -0.95
CA MET A 80 1.29 -7.50 -0.37
C MET A 80 2.73 -7.76 0.08
N LEU A 81 2.99 -8.89 0.72
CA LEU A 81 4.34 -9.26 1.16
C LEU A 81 5.27 -9.49 -0.04
N ARG A 82 4.78 -10.13 -1.09
CA ARG A 82 5.55 -10.32 -2.32
C ARG A 82 5.90 -8.99 -2.97
N TYR A 83 4.96 -8.05 -2.94
CA TYR A 83 5.18 -6.71 -3.48
C TYR A 83 6.25 -5.96 -2.68
N LEU A 84 6.17 -6.02 -1.37
CA LEU A 84 7.17 -5.42 -0.49
C LEU A 84 8.56 -6.00 -0.77
N ASP A 85 8.67 -7.32 -0.88
CA ASP A 85 9.94 -7.99 -1.15
C ASP A 85 10.50 -7.62 -2.54
N ALA A 86 9.63 -7.44 -3.53
CA ALA A 86 10.04 -7.02 -4.87
C ALA A 86 10.62 -5.60 -4.89
N ILE A 87 10.08 -4.72 -4.07
CA ILE A 87 10.56 -3.33 -3.96
C ILE A 87 11.83 -3.24 -3.14
N SER A 88 11.88 -3.95 -2.02
CA SER A 88 12.99 -3.91 -1.07
C SER A 88 13.29 -5.33 -0.61
N PRO A 89 14.17 -6.05 -1.33
CA PRO A 89 14.45 -7.45 -1.00
C PRO A 89 14.87 -7.62 0.46
N GLY A 90 14.25 -8.58 1.13
CA GLY A 90 14.50 -8.87 2.54
C GLY A 90 13.81 -7.92 3.52
N ALA A 91 13.05 -6.95 3.05
CA ALA A 91 12.32 -6.04 3.93
C ALA A 91 11.24 -6.80 4.71
N THR A 92 11.03 -6.36 5.96
CA THR A 92 9.98 -6.89 6.81
C THR A 92 8.81 -5.92 6.86
N LEU A 93 7.64 -6.42 7.21
CA LEU A 93 6.49 -5.55 7.43
C LEU A 93 6.79 -4.51 8.53
N ALA A 94 7.50 -4.93 9.58
CA ALA A 94 7.90 -4.02 10.65
C ALA A 94 8.78 -2.87 10.12
N SER A 95 9.72 -3.17 9.22
CA SER A 95 10.56 -2.13 8.63
C SER A 95 9.77 -1.17 7.74
N LEU A 96 8.77 -1.66 7.04
CA LEU A 96 7.87 -0.82 6.26
C LEU A 96 7.10 0.14 7.18
N LEU A 97 6.49 -0.37 8.23
CA LEU A 97 5.67 0.42 9.13
C LEU A 97 6.48 1.44 9.93
N SER A 98 7.74 1.15 10.24
CA SER A 98 8.64 2.07 10.93
C SER A 98 9.33 3.07 10.00
N GLU A 99 9.13 2.93 8.68
CA GLU A 99 9.76 3.78 7.66
C GLU A 99 11.29 3.84 7.81
N SER A 100 11.90 2.70 8.14
CA SER A 100 13.33 2.62 8.45
C SER A 100 14.23 2.42 7.23
N ASP A 101 13.66 2.27 6.02
CA ASP A 101 14.46 2.08 4.81
C ASP A 101 15.32 3.32 4.52
N PRO A 102 16.63 3.16 4.28
CA PRO A 102 17.51 4.30 4.01
C PRO A 102 17.10 5.13 2.80
N ALA A 103 16.56 4.51 1.76
CA ALA A 103 16.10 5.22 0.56
C ALA A 103 14.90 6.10 0.90
N LEU A 104 13.99 5.63 1.74
CA LEU A 104 12.84 6.39 2.19
C LEU A 104 13.27 7.58 3.05
N LYS A 105 14.23 7.37 3.96
CA LYS A 105 14.77 8.45 4.77
C LYS A 105 15.45 9.52 3.91
N ALA A 106 16.17 9.12 2.88
CA ALA A 106 16.77 10.04 1.93
C ALA A 106 15.72 10.85 1.18
N LEU A 107 14.63 10.21 0.75
CA LEU A 107 13.51 10.89 0.11
C LEU A 107 12.87 11.92 1.03
N GLN A 108 12.61 11.55 2.29
CA GLN A 108 12.03 12.43 3.29
C GLN A 108 12.93 13.65 3.54
N SER A 109 14.24 13.45 3.59
CA SER A 109 15.20 14.56 3.74
C SER A 109 15.17 15.51 2.56
N ARG A 110 15.10 14.99 1.34
CA ARG A 110 14.99 15.82 0.13
C ARG A 110 13.69 16.60 0.11
N GLU A 111 12.60 15.99 0.49
CA GLU A 111 11.30 16.65 0.57
C GLU A 111 11.30 17.77 1.61
N ALA A 112 11.89 17.53 2.77
CA ALA A 112 12.02 18.55 3.83
C ALA A 112 12.85 19.73 3.35
N THR A 113 13.95 19.49 2.67
CA THR A 113 14.80 20.54 2.07
C THR A 113 14.03 21.34 1.03
N ARG A 114 13.26 20.68 0.18
CA ARG A 114 12.44 21.35 -0.83
C ARG A 114 11.39 22.27 -0.17
N ARG A 115 10.71 21.79 0.88
CA ARG A 115 9.73 22.61 1.59
C ARG A 115 10.35 23.85 2.19
N VAL A 116 11.53 23.75 2.76
CA VAL A 116 12.27 24.91 3.30
C VAL A 116 12.57 25.91 2.20
N ARG A 117 13.02 25.46 1.03
CA ARG A 117 13.26 26.34 -0.11
C ARG A 117 11.99 27.03 -0.60
N ASP A 118 10.89 26.31 -0.69
CA ASP A 118 9.61 26.85 -1.12
C ASP A 118 9.10 27.91 -0.15
N LEU A 119 9.23 27.67 1.14
CA LEU A 119 8.89 28.66 2.17
C LEU A 119 9.74 29.91 2.06
N SER A 120 11.05 29.77 1.87
CA SER A 120 11.96 30.91 1.71
C SER A 120 11.61 31.74 0.48
N ALA A 121 11.30 31.11 -0.64
CA ALA A 121 10.86 31.79 -1.86
C ALA A 121 9.54 32.54 -1.63
N SER A 122 8.60 31.91 -0.94
CA SER A 122 7.30 32.48 -0.59
C SER A 122 7.46 33.69 0.33
N GLU A 123 8.35 33.61 1.31
CA GLU A 123 8.66 34.72 2.21
C GLU A 123 9.28 35.89 1.46
N LEU A 124 10.20 35.63 0.53
CA LEU A 124 10.80 36.65 -0.30
C LEU A 124 9.77 37.35 -1.17
N GLN A 125 8.83 36.61 -1.75
CA GLN A 125 7.74 37.18 -2.53
C GLN A 125 6.81 38.03 -1.67
N SER A 126 6.55 37.65 -0.45
CA SER A 126 5.72 38.45 0.45
C SER A 126 6.39 39.73 0.93
N LEU A 127 7.71 39.79 0.87
CA LEU A 127 8.50 40.96 1.22
C LEU A 127 8.76 41.89 0.05
N ASP A 128 8.48 41.45 -1.17
CA ASP A 128 8.70 42.22 -2.40
C ASP A 128 7.43 43.01 -2.71
N PHE A 129 7.45 44.27 -2.36
CA PHE A 129 6.32 45.18 -2.56
C PHE A 129 6.37 45.87 -3.89
#